data_b74ebae8eb78d061ae7d717a1e81fc17
#
_entry.id   b74ebae8eb78d061ae7d717a1e81fc17
#
_cell.length_a   1.000
_cell.length_b   1.000
_cell.length_c   1.000
_cell.angle_alpha   90.00
_cell.angle_beta   90.00
_cell.angle_gamma   90.00
#
_symmetry.space_group_name_H-M   'P 1'
#
loop_
_entity.id
_entity.type
_entity.pdbx_description
1 polymer ?
#
loop_
_entity_poly.entity_id
_entity_poly.type
_entity_poly.pdbx_seq_one_letter_code
_entity_poly.pdbx_strand_id
1 'polypeptide(L)'
;MLWYCRFKWLHHTTRQQVAQRVIEQHQAGGGRRPASLKGWYNLAGGGAGFLLVETDDPRELTATLQPFMDVVSFDVHAVYAVDYDQRIQELQQMVQQGH
;
A
#
# COMPACT_ATOMS: atom_id res chain seq x y z
N MET A 1 0.52 -10.37 -7.16
CA MET A 1 1.62 -9.67 -6.47
C MET A 1 1.03 -8.62 -5.53
N LEU A 2 1.40 -8.68 -4.28
CA LEU A 2 0.95 -7.72 -3.28
C LEU A 2 2.00 -6.61 -3.13
N TRP A 3 1.54 -5.35 -3.14
CA TRP A 3 2.40 -4.18 -3.07
C TRP A 3 2.08 -3.40 -1.81
N TYR A 4 3.11 -3.08 -1.04
CA TYR A 4 3.07 -2.17 0.09
C TYR A 4 3.43 -0.77 -0.42
N CYS A 5 2.46 0.15 -0.33
CA CYS A 5 2.60 1.50 -0.86
C CYS A 5 2.54 2.48 0.31
N ARG A 6 3.71 2.79 0.87
CA ARG A 6 3.80 3.76 1.96
C ARG A 6 3.62 5.15 1.37
N PHE A 7 2.75 5.96 1.99
CA PHE A 7 2.55 7.34 1.56
C PHE A 7 2.87 8.30 2.69
N LYS A 8 3.32 9.49 2.31
CA LYS A 8 3.56 10.61 3.21
C LYS A 8 3.05 11.88 2.53
N TRP A 9 2.28 12.68 3.26
CA TRP A 9 1.81 13.95 2.73
C TRP A 9 3.00 14.87 2.46
N LEU A 10 2.94 15.58 1.35
CA LEU A 10 3.91 16.64 1.08
C LEU A 10 3.70 17.76 2.10
N HIS A 11 4.77 18.50 2.40
CA HIS A 11 4.71 19.48 3.52
C HIS A 11 3.68 20.59 3.30
N HIS A 12 3.34 20.89 2.05
CA HIS A 12 2.33 21.91 1.70
C HIS A 12 0.92 21.34 1.57
N THR A 13 0.75 20.04 1.70
CA THR A 13 -0.53 19.36 1.50
C THR A 13 -1.44 19.58 2.71
N THR A 14 -2.67 19.98 2.43
CA THR A 14 -3.68 20.17 3.47
C THR A 14 -4.61 18.97 3.55
N ARG A 15 -5.23 18.80 4.72
CA ARG A 15 -6.24 17.76 4.91
C ARG A 15 -7.39 17.89 3.91
N GLN A 16 -7.81 19.12 3.61
CA GLN A 16 -8.86 19.38 2.64
C GLN A 16 -8.48 18.91 1.23
N GLN A 17 -7.25 19.13 0.80
CA GLN A 17 -6.76 18.68 -0.50
C GLN A 17 -6.79 17.16 -0.61
N VAL A 18 -6.36 16.45 0.43
CA VAL A 18 -6.38 14.98 0.43
C VAL A 18 -7.81 14.47 0.38
N ALA A 19 -8.70 15.00 1.22
CA ALA A 19 -10.10 14.60 1.26
C ALA A 19 -10.77 14.79 -0.09
N GLN A 20 -10.56 15.95 -0.72
CA GLN A 20 -11.13 16.27 -2.02
C GLN A 20 -10.64 15.29 -3.09
N ARG A 21 -9.34 14.99 -3.12
CA ARG A 21 -8.76 14.07 -4.10
C ARG A 21 -9.29 12.65 -3.91
N VAL A 22 -9.37 12.17 -2.68
CA VAL A 22 -9.91 10.84 -2.38
C VAL A 22 -11.34 10.71 -2.88
N ILE A 23 -12.18 11.71 -2.60
CA ILE A 23 -13.59 11.69 -3.04
C ILE A 23 -13.71 11.76 -4.55
N GLU A 24 -12.92 12.59 -5.21
CA GLU A 24 -12.89 12.67 -6.69
C GLU A 24 -12.57 11.32 -7.31
N GLN A 25 -11.56 10.62 -6.80
CA GLN A 25 -11.16 9.32 -7.31
C GLN A 25 -12.20 8.24 -6.99
N HIS A 26 -12.83 8.31 -5.84
CA HIS A 26 -13.92 7.40 -5.48
C HIS A 26 -15.09 7.55 -6.46
N GLN A 27 -15.49 8.76 -6.76
CA GLN A 27 -16.59 9.04 -7.70
C GLN A 27 -16.20 8.64 -9.13
N ALA A 28 -14.97 8.91 -9.56
CA ALA A 28 -14.49 8.51 -10.88
C ALA A 28 -14.48 6.99 -11.05
N GLY A 29 -14.29 6.25 -9.97
CA GLY A 29 -14.34 4.78 -9.93
C GLY A 29 -15.76 4.22 -9.76
N GLY A 30 -16.79 5.02 -9.91
CA GLY A 30 -18.19 4.57 -9.81
C GLY A 30 -18.70 4.45 -8.38
N GLY A 31 -18.05 5.11 -7.41
CA GLY A 31 -18.47 5.07 -6.00
C GLY A 31 -18.19 3.74 -5.32
N ARG A 32 -17.22 3.00 -5.81
CA ARG A 32 -16.87 1.67 -5.29
C ARG A 32 -15.42 1.63 -4.86
N ARG A 33 -15.12 0.79 -3.87
CA ARG A 33 -13.76 0.46 -3.51
C ARG A 33 -13.09 -0.26 -4.68
N PRO A 34 -11.90 0.15 -5.12
CA PRO A 34 -11.17 -0.59 -6.15
C PRO A 34 -10.93 -2.04 -5.72
N ALA A 35 -11.14 -3.00 -6.63
CA ALA A 35 -10.95 -4.42 -6.33
C ALA A 35 -9.50 -4.74 -5.96
N SER A 36 -8.54 -4.00 -6.50
CA SER A 36 -7.12 -4.18 -6.21
C SER A 36 -6.69 -3.64 -4.84
N LEU A 37 -7.48 -2.76 -4.23
CA LEU A 37 -7.15 -2.17 -2.93
C LEU A 37 -7.51 -3.14 -1.80
N LYS A 38 -6.50 -3.74 -1.17
CA LYS A 38 -6.68 -4.73 -0.11
C LYS A 38 -6.60 -4.14 1.29
N GLY A 39 -6.03 -2.96 1.43
CA GLY A 39 -5.96 -2.29 2.72
C GLY A 39 -5.57 -0.84 2.59
N TRP A 40 -6.02 -0.04 3.54
CA TRP A 40 -5.64 1.35 3.68
C TRP A 40 -5.48 1.64 5.17
N TYR A 41 -4.28 2.03 5.57
CA TYR A 41 -3.94 2.25 6.97
C TYR A 41 -3.28 3.61 7.14
N ASN A 42 -3.75 4.38 8.10
CA ASN A 42 -3.12 5.64 8.48
C ASN A 42 -2.27 5.45 9.73
N LEU A 43 -1.14 6.13 9.79
CA LEU A 43 -0.38 6.20 11.04
C LEU A 43 -1.17 7.03 12.05
N ALA A 44 -1.14 6.61 13.31
CA ALA A 44 -1.70 7.41 14.38
C ALA A 44 -0.99 8.77 14.41
N GLY A 45 -1.77 9.86 14.48
CA GLY A 45 -1.24 11.20 14.37
C GLY A 45 -1.39 11.83 12.98
N GLY A 46 -1.63 11.03 11.95
CA GLY A 46 -1.92 11.51 10.59
C GLY A 46 -0.68 11.85 9.77
N GLY A 47 -0.92 12.30 8.54
CA GLY A 47 0.12 12.77 7.62
C GLY A 47 0.89 11.67 6.88
N ALA A 48 0.68 10.41 7.21
CA ALA A 48 1.33 9.27 6.56
C ALA A 48 0.53 8.00 6.80
N GLY A 49 0.85 6.96 6.03
CA GLY A 49 0.21 5.66 6.15
C GLY A 49 0.68 4.72 5.06
N PHE A 50 -0.10 3.70 4.78
CA PHE A 50 0.21 2.81 3.66
C PHE A 50 -1.05 2.18 3.07
N LEU A 51 -0.94 1.81 1.80
CA LEU A 51 -1.93 1.03 1.08
C LEU A 51 -1.36 -0.35 0.79
N LEU A 52 -2.25 -1.35 0.74
CA LEU A 52 -1.93 -2.67 0.18
C LEU A 52 -2.71 -2.82 -1.11
N VAL A 53 -1.99 -3.03 -2.21
CA VAL A 53 -2.57 -3.14 -3.55
C VAL A 53 -2.17 -4.48 -4.15
N GLU A 54 -3.16 -5.22 -4.66
CA GLU A 54 -2.93 -6.51 -5.31
C GLU A 54 -3.06 -6.34 -6.82
N THR A 55 -1.94 -6.50 -7.54
CA THR A 55 -1.93 -6.52 -9.00
C THR A 55 -0.65 -7.17 -9.50
N ASP A 56 -0.72 -7.84 -10.65
CA ASP A 56 0.44 -8.39 -11.34
C ASP A 56 0.98 -7.44 -12.42
N ASP A 57 0.29 -6.33 -12.67
CA ASP A 57 0.70 -5.34 -13.66
C ASP A 57 1.24 -4.08 -12.97
N PRO A 58 2.55 -3.81 -13.02
CA PRO A 58 3.12 -2.60 -12.43
C PRO A 58 2.54 -1.31 -12.99
N ARG A 59 2.04 -1.32 -14.23
CA ARG A 59 1.41 -0.15 -14.83
C ARG A 59 0.06 0.16 -14.18
N GLU A 60 -0.70 -0.88 -13.83
CA GLU A 60 -1.95 -0.73 -13.09
C GLU A 60 -1.68 -0.14 -11.70
N LEU A 61 -0.62 -0.60 -11.03
CA LEU A 61 -0.20 -0.05 -9.76
C LEU A 61 0.09 1.45 -9.86
N THR A 62 0.90 1.85 -10.85
CA THR A 62 1.22 3.26 -11.08
C THR A 62 -0.04 4.08 -11.37
N ALA A 63 -0.94 3.56 -12.20
CA ALA A 63 -2.19 4.24 -12.52
C ALA A 63 -3.07 4.45 -11.28
N THR A 64 -3.05 3.51 -10.34
CA THR A 64 -3.79 3.63 -9.07
C THR A 64 -3.22 4.74 -8.18
N LEU A 65 -1.90 4.87 -8.13
CA LEU A 65 -1.23 5.83 -7.23
C LEU A 65 -1.06 7.23 -7.84
N GLN A 66 -0.95 7.30 -9.17
CA GLN A 66 -0.60 8.54 -9.87
C GLN A 66 -1.53 9.71 -9.58
N PRO A 67 -2.86 9.52 -9.43
CA PRO A 67 -3.76 10.65 -9.12
C PRO A 67 -3.46 11.36 -7.81
N PHE A 68 -2.67 10.75 -6.92
CA PHE A 68 -2.36 11.30 -5.60
C PHE A 68 -0.94 11.87 -5.49
N MET A 69 -0.13 11.75 -6.55
CA MET A 69 1.31 12.07 -6.47
C MET A 69 1.62 13.55 -6.33
N ASP A 70 0.65 14.42 -6.52
CA ASP A 70 0.80 15.86 -6.29
C ASP A 70 0.50 16.26 -4.83
N VAL A 71 -0.10 15.38 -4.05
CA VAL A 71 -0.45 15.66 -2.64
C VAL A 71 0.28 14.74 -1.66
N VAL A 72 0.76 13.57 -2.11
CA VAL A 72 1.54 12.65 -1.30
C VAL A 72 2.72 12.10 -2.09
N SER A 73 3.77 11.69 -1.40
CA SER A 73 4.85 10.88 -1.96
C SER A 73 4.61 9.42 -1.63
N PHE A 74 5.00 8.53 -2.53
CA PHE A 74 4.88 7.08 -2.33
C PHE A 74 6.26 6.42 -2.32
N ASP A 75 6.39 5.42 -1.44
CA ASP A 75 7.50 4.49 -1.43
C ASP A 75 6.90 3.09 -1.55
N VAL A 76 7.21 2.38 -2.64
CA VAL A 76 6.47 1.19 -3.07
C VAL A 76 7.39 -0.02 -3.05
N HIS A 77 6.93 -1.09 -2.40
CA HIS A 77 7.68 -2.35 -2.27
C HIS A 77 6.76 -3.53 -2.52
N ALA A 78 7.25 -4.53 -3.25
CA ALA A 78 6.58 -5.81 -3.34
C ALA A 78 6.73 -6.54 -2.00
N VAL A 79 5.66 -7.16 -1.53
CA VAL A 79 5.64 -7.89 -0.27
C VAL A 79 4.95 -9.23 -0.46
N TYR A 80 5.19 -10.16 0.47
CA TYR A 80 4.49 -11.43 0.50
C TYR A 80 4.20 -11.83 1.94
N ALA A 81 3.11 -12.56 2.13
CA ALA A 81 2.74 -13.05 3.44
C ALA A 81 3.65 -14.21 3.86
N VAL A 82 3.96 -14.27 5.13
CA VAL A 82 4.72 -15.37 5.71
C VAL A 82 3.75 -16.20 6.56
N ASP A 83 3.67 -17.50 6.26
CA ASP A 83 2.99 -18.46 7.14
C ASP A 83 3.92 -18.75 8.31
N TYR A 84 3.51 -18.34 9.51
CA TYR A 84 4.37 -18.41 10.69
C TYR A 84 4.80 -19.84 10.98
N ASP A 85 3.86 -20.78 11.03
CA ASP A 85 4.17 -22.16 11.43
C ASP A 85 5.08 -22.86 10.42
N GLN A 86 4.79 -22.68 9.14
CA GLN A 86 5.61 -23.23 8.07
C GLN A 86 7.02 -22.63 8.10
N ARG A 87 7.11 -21.31 8.30
CA ARG A 87 8.39 -20.63 8.35
C ARG A 87 9.24 -21.09 9.52
N ILE A 88 8.63 -21.32 10.68
CA ILE A 88 9.34 -21.85 11.85
C ILE A 88 9.91 -23.22 11.56
N GLN A 89 9.16 -24.10 10.88
CA GLN A 89 9.67 -25.42 10.49
C GLN A 89 10.88 -25.30 9.57
N GLU A 90 10.82 -24.42 8.57
CA GLU A 90 11.93 -24.17 7.65
C GLU A 90 13.17 -23.67 8.39
N LEU A 91 12.97 -22.73 9.31
CA LEU A 91 14.09 -22.15 10.09
C LEU A 91 14.69 -23.19 11.04
N GLN A 92 13.90 -24.06 11.65
CA GLN A 92 14.40 -25.14 12.46
C GLN A 92 15.28 -26.09 11.66
N GLN A 93 14.87 -26.44 10.44
CA GLN A 93 15.70 -27.25 9.54
C GLN A 93 17.02 -26.55 9.18
N MET A 94 16.99 -25.27 8.92
CA MET A 94 18.20 -24.48 8.63
C MET A 94 19.16 -24.50 9.81
N VAL A 95 18.66 -24.36 11.04
CA VAL A 95 19.50 -24.41 12.26
C VAL A 95 20.13 -25.80 12.41
N GLN A 96 19.38 -26.85 12.17
CA GLN A 96 19.90 -28.22 12.24
C GLN A 96 20.96 -28.51 11.20
N GLN A 97 20.81 -27.96 9.98
CA GLN A 97 21.75 -28.17 8.88
C GLN A 97 22.96 -27.25 8.97
N GLY A 98 22.89 -26.19 9.73
CA GLY A 98 23.96 -25.20 9.87
C GLY A 98 25.10 -25.63 10.78
N HIS A 99 25.09 -26.85 11.25
CA HIS A 99 26.17 -27.44 12.07
C HIS A 99 27.21 -28.14 11.17
#